data_6a5a8d939a869342d2cb15af26c354e3
#
_entry.id   6a5a8d939a869342d2cb15af26c354e3
#
_cell.length_a   1.000
_cell.length_b   1.000
_cell.length_c   1.000
_cell.angle_alpha   90.00
_cell.angle_beta   90.00
_cell.angle_gamma   90.00
#
_symmetry.space_group_name_H-M   'P 1'
#
loop_
_entity.id
_entity.type
_entity.pdbx_description
1 polymer ?
#
loop_
_entity_poly.entity_id
_entity_poly.type
_entity_poly.pdbx_seq_one_letter_code
_entity_poly.pdbx_strand_id
1 'polypeptide(L)'
;QAENEVDEICGLIEKEKPDLVVIDSIQTMRCMDISSSSGTVSQVKESAARLLAVAKKQEIPMFIVGHVNKDGAIAGPKVMEHIVDTVLYFEGDKMLPYRILRAAKNRYGSTNELGMFDMTGQGLEEIENPSQMLLEGRPLGVSGNCVACTMEGSRPILSEIQALATKTNFPAPRRACSGYDYNRMNLLIAVLEKRAGYFFGNLDV
;
A
#
# COMPACT_ATOMS: atom_id res chain seq x y z
N GLN A 1 -19.38 -5.76 19.13
CA GLN A 1 -20.69 -5.13 19.15
C GLN A 1 -20.96 -4.52 17.78
N ALA A 2 -22.18 -4.64 17.26
CA ALA A 2 -22.57 -4.01 16.00
C ALA A 2 -23.29 -2.70 16.32
N GLU A 3 -22.57 -1.58 16.21
CA GLU A 3 -23.07 -0.24 16.44
C GLU A 3 -22.48 0.71 15.41
N ASN A 4 -23.24 1.67 14.92
CA ASN A 4 -22.80 2.63 13.92
C ASN A 4 -23.06 4.10 14.31
N GLU A 5 -23.75 4.33 15.40
CA GLU A 5 -23.99 5.68 15.94
C GLU A 5 -22.80 6.12 16.80
N VAL A 6 -22.12 7.18 16.36
CA VAL A 6 -20.86 7.61 16.98
C VAL A 6 -21.01 8.04 18.43
N ASP A 7 -22.10 8.72 18.76
CA ASP A 7 -22.31 9.19 20.12
C ASP A 7 -22.60 8.05 21.10
N GLU A 8 -23.29 6.99 20.67
CA GLU A 8 -23.48 5.76 21.45
C GLU A 8 -22.14 5.02 21.66
N ILE A 9 -21.31 4.95 20.59
CA ILE A 9 -19.95 4.35 20.67
C ILE A 9 -19.08 5.14 21.65
N CYS A 10 -19.09 6.47 21.58
CA CYS A 10 -18.36 7.34 22.52
C CYS A 10 -18.80 7.12 23.97
N GLY A 11 -20.12 7.07 24.22
CA GLY A 11 -20.66 6.78 25.54
C GLY A 11 -20.27 5.41 26.07
N LEU A 12 -20.23 4.40 25.18
CA LEU A 12 -19.80 3.06 25.54
C LEU A 12 -18.31 3.02 25.90
N ILE A 13 -17.44 3.69 25.13
CA ILE A 13 -16.01 3.80 25.42
C ILE A 13 -15.77 4.45 26.79
N GLU A 14 -16.48 5.53 27.09
CA GLU A 14 -16.37 6.23 28.39
C GLU A 14 -16.81 5.37 29.56
N LYS A 15 -17.84 4.54 29.37
CA LYS A 15 -18.38 3.66 30.38
C LYS A 15 -17.52 2.42 30.62
N GLU A 16 -17.17 1.71 29.56
CA GLU A 16 -16.50 0.40 29.65
C GLU A 16 -14.98 0.53 29.78
N LYS A 17 -14.39 1.66 29.33
CA LYS A 17 -12.93 1.95 29.34
C LYS A 17 -12.08 0.78 28.84
N PRO A 18 -12.29 0.34 27.60
CA PRO A 18 -11.53 -0.77 27.05
C PRO A 18 -10.04 -0.42 26.90
N ASP A 19 -9.17 -1.42 26.90
CA ASP A 19 -7.73 -1.23 26.67
C ASP A 19 -7.39 -0.86 25.22
N LEU A 20 -8.27 -1.19 24.28
CA LEU A 20 -8.11 -0.94 22.84
C LEU A 20 -9.50 -0.83 22.17
N VAL A 21 -9.62 0.08 21.22
CA VAL A 21 -10.81 0.20 20.36
C VAL A 21 -10.44 -0.03 18.89
N VAL A 22 -11.26 -0.81 18.18
CA VAL A 22 -11.18 -0.97 16.73
C VAL A 22 -12.51 -0.59 16.11
N ILE A 23 -12.47 0.36 15.18
CA ILE A 23 -13.62 0.81 14.38
C ILE A 23 -13.49 0.25 12.96
N ASP A 24 -14.37 -0.68 12.57
CA ASP A 24 -14.41 -1.25 11.21
C ASP A 24 -15.86 -1.13 10.65
N SER A 25 -16.10 -0.19 9.76
CA SER A 25 -15.22 0.82 9.19
C SER A 25 -15.76 2.23 9.43
N ILE A 26 -14.92 3.24 9.31
CA ILE A 26 -15.33 4.64 9.52
C ILE A 26 -16.41 5.09 8.54
N GLN A 27 -16.48 4.48 7.33
CA GLN A 27 -17.50 4.81 6.34
C GLN A 27 -18.92 4.41 6.75
N THR A 28 -19.06 3.46 7.64
CA THR A 28 -20.38 3.03 8.16
C THR A 28 -20.85 3.85 9.36
N MET A 29 -19.96 4.63 9.96
CA MET A 29 -20.25 5.45 11.13
C MET A 29 -21.17 6.62 10.78
N ARG A 30 -21.98 7.04 11.76
CA ARG A 30 -22.96 8.11 11.61
C ARG A 30 -23.04 9.01 12.85
N CYS A 31 -22.98 10.32 12.61
CA CYS A 31 -23.36 11.35 13.55
C CYS A 31 -24.79 11.81 13.22
N MET A 32 -25.71 11.67 14.15
CA MET A 32 -27.16 11.90 13.90
C MET A 32 -27.49 13.37 13.66
N ASP A 33 -26.71 14.28 14.18
CA ASP A 33 -26.85 15.73 14.01
C ASP A 33 -26.39 16.25 12.64
N ILE A 34 -25.79 15.38 11.80
CA ILE A 34 -25.37 15.70 10.44
C ILE A 34 -26.35 15.07 9.45
N SER A 35 -26.95 15.88 8.59
CA SER A 35 -27.98 15.46 7.64
C SER A 35 -27.47 14.63 6.45
N SER A 36 -26.14 14.58 6.22
CA SER A 36 -25.55 13.82 5.11
C SER A 36 -25.52 12.31 5.42
N SER A 37 -25.53 11.50 4.36
CA SER A 37 -25.47 10.03 4.46
C SER A 37 -24.13 9.53 4.98
N SER A 38 -24.13 8.36 5.63
CA SER A 38 -22.89 7.66 6.01
C SER A 38 -21.93 7.51 4.82
N GLY A 39 -20.64 7.54 5.09
CA GLY A 39 -19.59 7.45 4.05
C GLY A 39 -19.30 8.76 3.30
N THR A 40 -20.08 9.82 3.52
CA THR A 40 -19.75 11.16 2.99
C THR A 40 -18.56 11.76 3.72
N VAL A 41 -17.84 12.70 3.08
CA VAL A 41 -16.68 13.40 3.68
C VAL A 41 -17.00 14.04 5.00
N SER A 42 -18.15 14.71 5.09
CA SER A 42 -18.62 15.38 6.32
C SER A 42 -18.87 14.39 7.45
N GLN A 43 -19.56 13.30 7.17
CA GLN A 43 -19.79 12.23 8.16
C GLN A 43 -18.48 11.60 8.64
N VAL A 44 -17.62 11.19 7.71
CA VAL A 44 -16.32 10.56 8.04
C VAL A 44 -15.45 11.49 8.87
N LYS A 45 -15.37 12.78 8.50
CA LYS A 45 -14.57 13.77 9.22
C LYS A 45 -15.07 13.97 10.65
N GLU A 46 -16.38 14.16 10.83
CA GLU A 46 -16.96 14.39 12.14
C GLU A 46 -16.92 13.14 13.02
N SER A 47 -17.25 11.98 12.45
CA SER A 47 -17.15 10.70 13.15
C SER A 47 -15.74 10.46 13.68
N ALA A 48 -14.72 10.65 12.82
CA ALA A 48 -13.34 10.52 13.24
C ALA A 48 -12.94 11.55 14.31
N ALA A 49 -13.40 12.80 14.20
CA ALA A 49 -13.09 13.83 15.18
C ALA A 49 -13.65 13.49 16.57
N ARG A 50 -14.90 13.04 16.67
CA ARG A 50 -15.53 12.62 17.94
C ARG A 50 -14.85 11.39 18.53
N LEU A 51 -14.62 10.36 17.74
CA LEU A 51 -13.93 9.14 18.17
C LEU A 51 -12.52 9.44 18.70
N LEU A 52 -11.76 10.28 18.00
CA LEU A 52 -10.42 10.68 18.43
C LEU A 52 -10.46 11.56 19.71
N ALA A 53 -11.49 12.39 19.88
CA ALA A 53 -11.63 13.20 21.08
C ALA A 53 -11.84 12.31 22.33
N VAL A 54 -12.71 11.30 22.23
CA VAL A 54 -12.94 10.37 23.34
C VAL A 54 -11.74 9.48 23.60
N ALA A 55 -11.07 8.98 22.54
CA ALA A 55 -9.87 8.18 22.66
C ALA A 55 -8.74 8.93 23.40
N LYS A 56 -8.50 10.19 23.02
CA LYS A 56 -7.51 11.05 23.69
C LYS A 56 -7.89 11.40 25.14
N LYS A 57 -9.17 11.67 25.40
CA LYS A 57 -9.65 11.98 26.75
C LYS A 57 -9.48 10.79 27.70
N GLN A 58 -9.71 9.58 27.18
CA GLN A 58 -9.61 8.33 27.96
C GLN A 58 -8.24 7.67 27.90
N GLU A 59 -7.29 8.22 27.10
CA GLU A 59 -5.97 7.66 26.85
C GLU A 59 -6.01 6.21 26.29
N ILE A 60 -7.03 5.92 25.46
CA ILE A 60 -7.26 4.60 24.87
C ILE A 60 -6.72 4.59 23.44
N PRO A 61 -5.83 3.65 23.08
CA PRO A 61 -5.41 3.47 21.69
C PRO A 61 -6.59 3.04 20.80
N MET A 62 -6.67 3.63 19.61
CA MET A 62 -7.77 3.38 18.68
C MET A 62 -7.25 3.11 17.28
N PHE A 63 -7.71 2.00 16.69
CA PHE A 63 -7.56 1.71 15.26
C PHE A 63 -8.85 2.06 14.52
N ILE A 64 -8.71 2.84 13.47
CA ILE A 64 -9.82 3.20 12.58
C ILE A 64 -9.54 2.61 11.22
N VAL A 65 -10.35 1.65 10.80
CA VAL A 65 -10.28 1.03 9.48
C VAL A 65 -11.06 1.88 8.48
N GLY A 66 -10.42 2.18 7.35
CA GLY A 66 -11.03 2.89 6.23
C GLY A 66 -10.72 2.22 4.90
N HIS A 67 -11.67 2.23 3.98
CA HIS A 67 -11.51 1.68 2.64
C HIS A 67 -11.15 2.77 1.64
N VAL A 68 -10.12 2.52 0.82
CA VAL A 68 -9.76 3.36 -0.33
C VAL A 68 -10.32 2.74 -1.60
N ASN A 69 -11.01 3.51 -2.43
CA ASN A 69 -11.40 3.08 -3.78
C ASN A 69 -10.24 3.30 -4.74
N LYS A 70 -10.18 2.45 -5.80
CA LYS A 70 -9.15 2.51 -6.86
C LYS A 70 -9.04 3.88 -7.55
N ASP A 71 -10.11 4.64 -7.59
CA ASP A 71 -10.18 5.95 -8.25
C ASP A 71 -9.79 7.12 -7.35
N GLY A 72 -9.39 6.89 -6.10
CA GLY A 72 -9.01 7.95 -5.18
C GLY A 72 -10.13 8.96 -4.84
N ALA A 73 -11.35 8.71 -5.31
CA ALA A 73 -12.46 9.67 -5.31
C ALA A 73 -13.36 9.60 -4.07
N ILE A 74 -13.25 8.57 -3.23
CA ILE A 74 -13.95 8.59 -1.94
C ILE A 74 -13.08 9.27 -0.91
N ALA A 75 -13.52 10.44 -0.57
CA ALA A 75 -12.88 11.46 0.25
C ALA A 75 -12.65 11.09 1.74
N GLY A 76 -12.84 9.83 2.13
CA GLY A 76 -12.67 9.40 3.51
C GLY A 76 -11.21 9.34 4.00
N PRO A 77 -10.32 8.53 3.39
CA PRO A 77 -8.99 8.28 3.97
C PRO A 77 -8.09 9.50 3.99
N LYS A 78 -8.01 10.28 2.90
CA LYS A 78 -7.13 11.48 2.85
C LYS A 78 -7.50 12.54 3.89
N VAL A 79 -8.78 12.69 4.20
CA VAL A 79 -9.23 13.63 5.24
C VAL A 79 -8.75 13.19 6.63
N MET A 80 -8.71 11.87 6.87
CA MET A 80 -8.28 11.31 8.14
C MET A 80 -6.77 11.37 8.34
N GLU A 81 -5.98 11.29 7.27
CA GLU A 81 -4.50 11.33 7.34
C GLU A 81 -3.97 12.54 8.12
N HIS A 82 -4.67 13.66 8.07
CA HIS A 82 -4.26 14.88 8.76
C HIS A 82 -4.59 14.86 10.25
N ILE A 83 -5.59 14.11 10.67
CA ILE A 83 -6.11 14.15 12.05
C ILE A 83 -5.63 12.98 12.92
N VAL A 84 -5.22 11.86 12.33
CA VAL A 84 -4.67 10.70 13.06
C VAL A 84 -3.16 10.83 13.25
N ASP A 85 -2.61 10.12 14.23
CA ASP A 85 -1.18 10.13 14.53
C ASP A 85 -0.37 9.22 13.60
N THR A 86 -0.94 8.09 13.22
CA THR A 86 -0.32 7.12 12.32
C THR A 86 -1.28 6.72 11.20
N VAL A 87 -0.77 6.58 10.00
CA VAL A 87 -1.49 6.08 8.83
C VAL A 87 -0.75 4.88 8.26
N LEU A 88 -1.45 3.76 8.21
CA LEU A 88 -0.95 2.52 7.62
C LEU A 88 -1.78 2.20 6.37
N TYR A 89 -1.11 2.00 5.24
CA TYR A 89 -1.74 1.45 4.05
C TYR A 89 -1.53 -0.05 3.99
N PHE A 90 -2.62 -0.77 3.79
CA PHE A 90 -2.62 -2.19 3.55
C PHE A 90 -2.88 -2.43 2.07
N GLU A 91 -1.81 -2.71 1.34
CA GLU A 91 -1.78 -2.77 -0.11
C GLU A 91 -1.73 -4.24 -0.58
N GLY A 92 -2.40 -4.54 -1.69
CA GLY A 92 -2.32 -5.85 -2.32
C GLY A 92 -2.78 -5.79 -3.76
N ASP A 93 -2.09 -6.50 -4.62
CA ASP A 93 -2.51 -6.75 -5.99
C ASP A 93 -3.30 -8.07 -6.05
N LYS A 94 -4.29 -8.14 -6.94
CA LYS A 94 -5.05 -9.38 -7.19
C LYS A 94 -4.20 -10.48 -7.80
N MET A 95 -3.11 -10.09 -8.47
CA MET A 95 -2.18 -11.00 -9.14
C MET A 95 -1.08 -11.52 -8.21
N LEU A 96 -0.92 -10.92 -7.01
CA LEU A 96 0.13 -11.29 -6.07
C LEU A 96 -0.48 -11.90 -4.81
N PRO A 97 0.07 -13.03 -4.33
CA PRO A 97 -0.45 -13.71 -3.14
C PRO A 97 -0.18 -12.91 -1.84
N TYR A 98 0.81 -12.03 -1.85
CA TYR A 98 1.21 -11.28 -0.66
C TYR A 98 0.50 -9.92 -0.53
N ARG A 99 0.54 -9.40 0.69
CA ARG A 99 0.06 -8.07 1.07
C ARG A 99 1.20 -7.28 1.70
N ILE A 100 1.18 -5.96 1.49
CA ILE A 100 2.17 -5.06 2.06
C ILE A 100 1.46 -4.10 3.03
N LEU A 101 1.97 -4.01 4.25
CA LEU A 101 1.58 -2.99 5.22
C LEU A 101 2.66 -1.91 5.24
N ARG A 102 2.31 -0.71 4.84
CA ARG A 102 3.21 0.43 4.69
C ARG A 102 2.78 1.59 5.58
N ALA A 103 3.73 2.14 6.34
CA ALA A 103 3.49 3.38 7.08
C ALA A 103 3.60 4.58 6.12
N ALA A 104 2.50 5.32 5.93
CA ALA A 104 2.47 6.56 5.15
C ALA A 104 2.67 7.81 6.02
N LYS A 105 2.27 7.73 7.29
CA LYS A 105 2.47 8.75 8.31
C LYS A 105 2.73 8.09 9.64
N ASN A 106 3.70 8.60 10.38
CA ASN A 106 3.94 8.20 11.76
C ASN A 106 4.49 9.40 12.54
N ARG A 107 3.66 9.96 13.43
CA ARG A 107 4.06 11.15 14.21
C ARG A 107 5.18 10.87 15.20
N TYR A 108 5.29 9.63 15.66
CA TYR A 108 6.18 9.24 16.75
C TYR A 108 7.32 8.30 16.32
N GLY A 109 7.47 8.06 15.00
CA GLY A 109 8.50 7.17 14.50
C GLY A 109 8.72 7.27 13.00
N SER A 110 9.52 6.33 12.49
CA SER A 110 9.84 6.21 11.07
C SER A 110 8.63 5.76 10.24
N THR A 111 8.57 6.20 8.99
CA THR A 111 7.66 5.68 7.96
C THR A 111 8.38 4.73 6.99
N ASN A 112 9.66 4.44 7.24
CA ASN A 112 10.47 3.61 6.35
C ASN A 112 10.30 2.10 6.59
N GLU A 113 9.49 1.73 7.57
CA GLU A 113 9.20 0.33 7.87
C GLU A 113 8.04 -0.18 7.02
N LEU A 114 8.16 -1.43 6.57
CA LEU A 114 7.09 -2.14 5.90
C LEU A 114 7.01 -3.59 6.39
N GLY A 115 5.79 -4.11 6.47
CA GLY A 115 5.51 -5.52 6.73
C GLY A 115 5.03 -6.20 5.45
N MET A 116 5.46 -7.43 5.20
CA MET A 116 4.93 -8.26 4.12
C MET A 116 4.24 -9.49 4.70
N PHE A 117 3.09 -9.81 4.16
CA PHE A 117 2.24 -10.90 4.64
C PHE A 117 1.79 -11.76 3.46
N ASP A 118 1.78 -13.07 3.66
CA ASP A 118 1.13 -14.02 2.77
C ASP A 118 -0.33 -14.22 3.18
N MET A 119 -1.20 -14.44 2.20
CA MET A 119 -2.60 -14.74 2.41
C MET A 119 -2.81 -16.26 2.35
N THR A 120 -2.75 -16.90 3.50
CA THR A 120 -2.93 -18.35 3.63
C THR A 120 -4.39 -18.72 3.90
N GLY A 121 -4.70 -20.02 3.89
CA GLY A 121 -6.02 -20.53 4.29
C GLY A 121 -6.35 -20.30 5.78
N GLN A 122 -5.37 -19.94 6.59
CA GLN A 122 -5.52 -19.62 8.01
C GLN A 122 -5.53 -18.12 8.30
N GLY A 123 -5.32 -17.28 7.28
CA GLY A 123 -5.29 -15.83 7.38
C GLY A 123 -3.98 -15.25 6.89
N LEU A 124 -3.61 -14.10 7.45
CA LEU A 124 -2.36 -13.40 7.12
C LEU A 124 -1.22 -13.95 7.97
N GLU A 125 -0.16 -14.38 7.31
CA GLU A 125 1.09 -14.83 7.93
C GLU A 125 2.24 -13.92 7.53
N GLU A 126 3.10 -13.56 8.47
CA GLU A 126 4.25 -12.68 8.20
C GLU A 126 5.27 -13.38 7.30
N ILE A 127 5.75 -12.66 6.27
CA ILE A 127 6.85 -13.09 5.42
C ILE A 127 8.15 -12.54 6.00
N GLU A 128 8.88 -13.36 6.74
CA GLU A 128 10.13 -12.96 7.37
C GLU A 128 11.22 -12.57 6.36
N ASN A 129 11.29 -13.29 5.23
CA ASN A 129 12.27 -13.06 4.17
C ASN A 129 11.63 -12.84 2.80
N PRO A 130 11.21 -11.60 2.47
CA PRO A 130 10.64 -11.26 1.18
C PRO A 130 11.55 -11.57 -0.01
N SER A 131 12.86 -11.39 0.16
CA SER A 131 13.83 -11.68 -0.91
C SER A 131 13.85 -13.15 -1.29
N GLN A 132 13.74 -14.04 -0.33
CA GLN A 132 13.67 -15.48 -0.60
C GLN A 132 12.41 -15.82 -1.41
N MET A 133 11.26 -15.32 -0.97
CA MET A 133 9.98 -15.53 -1.65
C MET A 133 9.99 -15.00 -3.09
N LEU A 134 10.52 -13.78 -3.31
CA LEU A 134 10.55 -13.15 -4.64
C LEU A 134 11.58 -13.79 -5.60
N LEU A 135 12.54 -14.53 -5.08
CA LEU A 135 13.54 -15.25 -5.88
C LEU A 135 13.24 -16.74 -6.03
N GLU A 136 12.19 -17.23 -5.39
CA GLU A 136 11.77 -18.62 -5.47
C GLU A 136 11.32 -18.97 -6.89
N GLY A 137 11.76 -20.12 -7.39
CA GLY A 137 11.38 -20.60 -8.73
C GLY A 137 12.06 -19.87 -9.91
N ARG A 138 12.96 -18.89 -9.67
CA ARG A 138 13.66 -18.21 -10.75
C ARG A 138 14.52 -19.18 -11.55
N PRO A 139 14.58 -19.05 -12.89
CA PRO A 139 15.44 -19.85 -13.70
C PRO A 139 16.92 -19.46 -13.48
N LEU A 140 17.79 -20.45 -13.30
CA LEU A 140 19.23 -20.23 -13.12
C LEU A 140 19.97 -20.47 -14.44
N GLY A 141 21.00 -19.63 -14.72
CA GLY A 141 21.88 -19.81 -15.87
C GLY A 141 21.25 -19.49 -17.22
N VAL A 142 20.12 -18.80 -17.25
CA VAL A 142 19.49 -18.29 -18.48
C VAL A 142 19.80 -16.82 -18.69
N SER A 143 19.92 -16.41 -19.95
CA SER A 143 20.12 -15.00 -20.31
C SER A 143 18.84 -14.20 -20.11
N GLY A 144 18.99 -12.92 -19.83
CA GLY A 144 17.86 -11.98 -19.65
C GLY A 144 17.34 -11.87 -18.24
N ASN A 145 17.91 -12.59 -17.28
CA ASN A 145 17.51 -12.53 -15.87
C ASN A 145 18.65 -12.00 -14.99
N CYS A 146 18.34 -11.07 -14.12
CA CYS A 146 19.27 -10.50 -13.17
C CYS A 146 18.60 -10.33 -11.82
N VAL A 147 19.34 -10.56 -10.75
CA VAL A 147 18.88 -10.19 -9.39
C VAL A 147 19.31 -8.76 -9.12
N ALA A 148 18.35 -7.92 -8.80
CA ALA A 148 18.59 -6.55 -8.39
C ALA A 148 18.18 -6.36 -6.92
N CYS A 149 18.87 -5.45 -6.24
CA CYS A 149 18.48 -5.01 -4.91
C CYS A 149 17.73 -3.69 -5.03
N THR A 150 16.50 -3.67 -4.55
CA THR A 150 15.70 -2.46 -4.40
C THR A 150 15.60 -2.08 -2.93
N MET A 151 15.47 -0.79 -2.65
CA MET A 151 15.23 -0.30 -1.30
C MET A 151 13.74 0.04 -1.15
N GLU A 152 13.07 -0.68 -0.26
CA GLU A 152 11.71 -0.37 0.16
C GLU A 152 11.76 0.18 1.60
N GLY A 153 11.68 1.51 1.70
CA GLY A 153 11.96 2.20 2.96
C GLY A 153 13.41 2.00 3.38
N SER A 154 13.64 1.41 4.54
CA SER A 154 14.96 1.05 5.08
C SER A 154 15.38 -0.40 4.74
N ARG A 155 14.49 -1.21 4.16
CA ARG A 155 14.70 -2.64 3.93
C ARG A 155 15.23 -2.92 2.52
N PRO A 156 16.38 -3.56 2.34
CA PRO A 156 16.81 -4.06 1.04
C PRO A 156 16.00 -5.30 0.66
N ILE A 157 15.44 -5.29 -0.53
CA ILE A 157 14.67 -6.42 -1.10
C ILE A 157 15.34 -6.85 -2.40
N LEU A 158 15.67 -8.13 -2.49
CA LEU A 158 16.17 -8.74 -3.71
C LEU A 158 14.99 -9.19 -4.56
N SER A 159 14.99 -8.78 -5.82
CA SER A 159 13.98 -9.16 -6.80
C SER A 159 14.61 -9.54 -8.12
N GLU A 160 13.93 -10.40 -8.88
CA GLU A 160 14.33 -10.72 -10.23
C GLU A 160 13.87 -9.64 -11.20
N ILE A 161 14.80 -9.16 -12.01
CA ILE A 161 14.52 -8.29 -13.16
C ILE A 161 14.76 -9.09 -14.43
N GLN A 162 13.76 -9.12 -15.29
CA GLN A 162 13.83 -9.79 -16.58
C GLN A 162 13.90 -8.74 -17.69
N ALA A 163 14.85 -8.91 -18.61
CA ALA A 163 14.99 -8.08 -19.79
C ALA A 163 15.36 -8.95 -20.99
N LEU A 164 14.57 -8.86 -22.04
CA LEU A 164 14.80 -9.60 -23.28
C LEU A 164 14.96 -8.63 -24.43
N ALA A 165 15.99 -8.87 -25.25
CA ALA A 165 16.19 -8.15 -26.48
C ALA A 165 16.23 -9.16 -27.65
N THR A 166 15.37 -8.96 -28.63
CA THR A 166 15.23 -9.85 -29.79
C THR A 166 15.14 -9.04 -31.08
N LYS A 167 15.56 -9.61 -32.20
CA LYS A 167 15.46 -8.91 -33.51
C LYS A 167 14.00 -8.59 -33.81
N THR A 168 13.75 -7.31 -34.14
CA THR A 168 12.42 -6.89 -34.54
C THR A 168 12.06 -7.41 -35.92
N ASN A 169 10.80 -7.83 -36.10
CA ASN A 169 10.20 -8.14 -37.37
C ASN A 169 9.30 -7.00 -37.91
N PHE A 170 9.35 -5.84 -37.25
CA PHE A 170 8.54 -4.68 -37.58
C PHE A 170 9.41 -3.55 -38.16
N PRO A 171 8.80 -2.60 -38.89
CA PRO A 171 9.52 -1.44 -39.42
C PRO A 171 10.19 -0.58 -38.35
N ALA A 172 9.64 -0.58 -37.13
CA ALA A 172 10.22 0.09 -35.98
C ALA A 172 10.29 -0.86 -34.78
N PRO A 173 11.37 -0.83 -33.96
CA PRO A 173 11.48 -1.65 -32.77
C PRO A 173 10.42 -1.31 -31.72
N ARG A 174 9.91 -2.34 -31.09
CA ARG A 174 8.92 -2.20 -30.00
C ARG A 174 9.62 -2.11 -28.65
N ARG A 175 9.06 -1.31 -27.79
CA ARG A 175 9.48 -1.17 -26.40
C ARG A 175 8.29 -1.49 -25.51
N ALA A 176 8.45 -2.44 -24.57
CA ALA A 176 7.41 -2.81 -23.63
C ALA A 176 8.04 -3.07 -22.25
N CYS A 177 7.37 -2.65 -21.19
CA CYS A 177 7.78 -2.97 -19.84
C CYS A 177 6.56 -3.21 -18.96
N SER A 178 6.73 -4.01 -17.93
CA SER A 178 5.74 -4.27 -16.88
C SER A 178 6.44 -4.17 -15.53
N GLY A 179 5.82 -3.49 -14.55
CA GLY A 179 6.40 -3.27 -13.24
C GLY A 179 7.60 -2.30 -13.21
N TYR A 180 7.90 -1.63 -14.33
CA TYR A 180 8.99 -0.68 -14.45
C TYR A 180 8.53 0.55 -15.25
N ASP A 181 9.12 1.73 -14.97
CA ASP A 181 8.77 2.96 -15.68
C ASP A 181 9.28 2.95 -17.12
N TYR A 182 8.39 3.19 -18.07
CA TYR A 182 8.69 3.14 -19.52
C TYR A 182 9.73 4.17 -19.93
N ASN A 183 9.69 5.39 -19.42
CA ASN A 183 10.63 6.45 -19.77
C ASN A 183 12.02 6.13 -19.20
N ARG A 184 12.06 5.58 -18.00
CA ARG A 184 13.30 5.15 -17.37
C ARG A 184 13.96 3.99 -18.13
N MET A 185 13.18 3.03 -18.63
CA MET A 185 13.69 1.96 -19.52
C MET A 185 14.32 2.56 -20.79
N ASN A 186 13.64 3.46 -21.48
CA ASN A 186 14.18 4.10 -22.68
C ASN A 186 15.46 4.90 -22.40
N LEU A 187 15.53 5.58 -21.25
CA LEU A 187 16.75 6.26 -20.83
C LEU A 187 17.92 5.28 -20.63
N LEU A 188 17.66 4.13 -19.99
CA LEU A 188 18.67 3.10 -19.81
C LEU A 188 19.15 2.52 -21.14
N ILE A 189 18.25 2.27 -22.10
CA ILE A 189 18.60 1.84 -23.45
C ILE A 189 19.54 2.87 -24.10
N ALA A 190 19.20 4.16 -24.07
CA ALA A 190 20.05 5.21 -24.63
C ALA A 190 21.44 5.30 -23.97
N VAL A 191 21.50 5.10 -22.64
CA VAL A 191 22.77 5.03 -21.89
C VAL A 191 23.60 3.82 -22.33
N LEU A 192 22.98 2.65 -22.45
CA LEU A 192 23.66 1.43 -22.91
C LEU A 192 24.19 1.57 -24.33
N GLU A 193 23.41 2.15 -25.25
CA GLU A 193 23.88 2.44 -26.62
C GLU A 193 25.07 3.40 -26.60
N LYS A 194 24.97 4.51 -25.88
CA LYS A 194 26.00 5.56 -25.91
C LYS A 194 27.28 5.19 -25.15
N ARG A 195 27.15 4.49 -24.03
CA ARG A 195 28.28 4.23 -23.11
C ARG A 195 28.85 2.82 -23.18
N ALA A 196 27.99 1.84 -23.44
CA ALA A 196 28.40 0.43 -23.49
C ALA A 196 28.55 -0.14 -24.91
N GLY A 197 28.18 0.66 -25.93
CA GLY A 197 28.36 0.26 -27.34
C GLY A 197 27.34 -0.77 -27.82
N TYR A 198 26.30 -1.04 -27.08
CA TYR A 198 25.19 -1.89 -27.56
C TYR A 198 24.36 -1.14 -28.59
N PHE A 199 23.71 -1.89 -29.48
CA PHE A 199 22.81 -1.33 -30.47
C PHE A 199 21.41 -1.95 -30.37
N PHE A 200 20.44 -1.16 -29.97
CA PHE A 200 19.05 -1.60 -29.83
C PHE A 200 18.14 -1.09 -30.96
N GLY A 201 18.68 -0.39 -31.95
CA GLY A 201 17.89 0.23 -33.02
C GLY A 201 17.14 -0.76 -33.91
N ASN A 202 17.49 -2.06 -33.89
CA ASN A 202 16.81 -3.13 -34.61
C ASN A 202 16.31 -4.26 -33.67
N LEU A 203 16.24 -4.01 -32.38
CA LEU A 203 15.82 -4.99 -31.38
C LEU A 203 14.51 -4.54 -30.69
N ASP A 204 13.57 -5.45 -30.54
CA ASP A 204 12.46 -5.32 -29.59
C ASP A 204 12.98 -5.58 -28.18
N VAL A 205 12.56 -4.78 -27.21
CA VAL A 205 12.95 -4.87 -25.79
C VAL A 205 11.73 -4.74 -24.90
#